data_068f480d422fae63d9a1f239d3ab5484
#
_entry.id   068f480d422fae63d9a1f239d3ab5484
#
_cell.length_a   1.000
_cell.length_b   1.000
_cell.length_c   1.000
_cell.angle_alpha   90.00
_cell.angle_beta   90.00
_cell.angle_gamma   90.00
#
_symmetry.space_group_name_H-M   'P 1'
#
loop_
_entity.id
_entity.type
_entity.pdbx_description
1 polymer ?
#
loop_
_entity_poly.entity_id
_entity_poly.type
_entity_poly.pdbx_seq_one_letter_code
_entity_poly.pdbx_strand_id
1 'polypeptide(L)'
;MGFSQNVLGTLLLVTSILTGVAASADTPPAPLAINSDDSVIDINTTPASLELSSAQDSIATNLAIQNYLSAIDQQENEAGPYDPILSEMTYGLGNTLQHNHRYEEAIAAYKRSMHLHRVNDGVYSLSQVPMLRGIIKSHIELGSINEASQSYHQLLWLHMKTYGENDVRLIPLMDEVGQWHLETYAQMGRRDDLYHLQASLRLYSSAIDLTASQLGSTNLQLVDMLNNFALATYYRALHERLYPDAWGNPGGAPFGYRPFGFSEETLRRGTHYLNGLASYRNALDILENNPDAPIQDKAETYAQLGDWNLLFGYPDAATEAYHQAHSVLGGVEQKDLILDALFGAPKMLPRIKKQPVVSSKVSKKPGNNNDRLSVLNERYVNVSIEVTSEGRVTTIDILKTHPENAPELETRVKRSLHSSKFRPRFADGHAVLTSDFTMKMLTPH
;
A
#
# COMPACT_ATOMS: atom_id res chain seq x y z
N MET A 1 24.20 -46.05 40.09
CA MET A 1 22.99 -46.87 40.22
C MET A 1 21.97 -46.20 39.27
N GLY A 2 21.76 -46.55 38.03
CA GLY A 2 21.51 -47.87 37.46
C GLY A 2 20.02 -48.04 37.28
N PHE A 3 19.59 -48.04 36.04
CA PHE A 3 18.70 -48.81 35.20
C PHE A 3 17.84 -47.91 34.29
N SER A 4 18.06 -47.77 33.04
CA SER A 4 17.84 -48.58 31.81
C SER A 4 16.57 -49.46 31.82
N GLN A 5 15.61 -49.17 30.92
CA GLN A 5 15.14 -50.12 29.91
C GLN A 5 14.11 -49.53 28.93
N ASN A 6 14.38 -49.85 27.67
CA ASN A 6 13.56 -49.77 26.45
C ASN A 6 12.20 -50.48 26.57
N VAL A 7 11.17 -49.98 25.82
CA VAL A 7 10.22 -50.85 25.12
C VAL A 7 9.88 -50.23 23.74
N LEU A 8 10.24 -51.04 22.73
CA LEU A 8 9.74 -50.96 21.34
C LEU A 8 8.29 -51.47 21.25
N GLY A 9 7.57 -51.05 20.27
CA GLY A 9 6.40 -51.73 19.70
C GLY A 9 5.29 -50.74 19.38
N THR A 10 4.74 -50.56 18.27
CA THR A 10 4.37 -51.38 17.15
C THR A 10 3.71 -50.49 16.09
N LEU A 11 4.16 -50.64 14.89
CA LEU A 11 3.62 -50.03 13.65
C LEU A 11 2.20 -50.60 13.42
N LEU A 12 1.20 -49.73 13.21
CA LEU A 12 -0.08 -50.08 12.58
C LEU A 12 -0.40 -49.09 11.45
N LEU A 13 -0.17 -49.59 10.24
CA LEU A 13 -0.67 -49.03 8.99
C LEU A 13 -2.21 -49.13 8.98
N VAL A 14 -2.87 -47.98 8.90
CA VAL A 14 -4.26 -47.92 8.43
C VAL A 14 -4.29 -47.03 7.20
N THR A 15 -4.35 -47.68 6.05
CA THR A 15 -4.72 -47.05 4.76
C THR A 15 -6.20 -46.73 4.79
N SER A 16 -6.55 -45.49 4.78
CA SER A 16 -7.90 -45.02 4.41
C SER A 16 -7.79 -44.05 3.26
N ILE A 17 -8.35 -44.46 2.17
CA ILE A 17 -8.65 -43.68 0.97
C ILE A 17 -9.60 -42.57 1.38
N LEU A 18 -9.19 -41.28 1.27
CA LEU A 18 -10.10 -40.17 1.26
C LEU A 18 -9.84 -39.36 -0.02
N THR A 19 -10.87 -39.37 -0.84
CA THR A 19 -11.09 -38.58 -2.03
C THR A 19 -10.84 -37.10 -1.76
N GLY A 20 -10.07 -36.48 -2.68
CA GLY A 20 -9.66 -35.08 -2.59
C GLY A 20 -10.83 -34.11 -2.68
N VAL A 21 -10.84 -33.20 -1.75
CA VAL A 21 -11.37 -31.86 -1.94
C VAL A 21 -10.16 -30.93 -1.87
N ALA A 22 -9.79 -30.40 -3.03
CA ALA A 22 -8.76 -29.39 -3.12
C ALA A 22 -9.27 -28.11 -2.44
N ALA A 23 -8.74 -27.83 -1.25
CA ALA A 23 -8.83 -26.50 -0.68
C ALA A 23 -7.92 -25.59 -1.50
N SER A 24 -8.52 -24.66 -2.24
CA SER A 24 -7.79 -23.58 -2.89
C SER A 24 -7.14 -22.73 -1.80
N ALA A 25 -5.81 -22.74 -1.76
CA ALA A 25 -5.04 -21.80 -0.98
C ALA A 25 -5.31 -20.41 -1.55
N ASP A 26 -5.85 -19.51 -0.73
CA ASP A 26 -5.93 -18.09 -1.02
C ASP A 26 -4.51 -17.54 -1.15
N THR A 27 -4.10 -17.30 -2.39
CA THR A 27 -2.94 -16.49 -2.72
C THR A 27 -3.28 -15.04 -2.37
N PRO A 28 -2.41 -14.30 -1.67
CA PRO A 28 -2.60 -12.86 -1.47
C PRO A 28 -2.64 -12.17 -2.84
N PRO A 29 -3.45 -11.12 -3.01
CA PRO A 29 -3.51 -10.38 -4.25
C PRO A 29 -2.13 -9.75 -4.51
N ALA A 30 -1.59 -10.04 -5.69
CA ALA A 30 -0.39 -9.43 -6.20
C ALA A 30 -0.56 -7.90 -6.27
N PRO A 31 0.52 -7.11 -6.12
CA PRO A 31 0.46 -5.67 -6.31
C PRO A 31 -0.08 -5.38 -7.70
N LEU A 32 -0.96 -4.37 -7.79
CA LEU A 32 -1.60 -3.94 -9.03
C LEU A 32 -0.52 -3.57 -10.06
N ALA A 33 -0.13 -4.55 -10.87
CA ALA A 33 0.60 -4.31 -12.09
C ALA A 33 -0.34 -3.55 -13.04
N ILE A 34 0.09 -2.36 -13.45
CA ILE A 34 -0.53 -1.63 -14.56
C ILE A 34 -0.20 -2.45 -15.81
N ASN A 35 -1.11 -3.33 -16.18
CA ASN A 35 -1.04 -3.99 -17.48
C ASN A 35 -1.32 -2.95 -18.55
N SER A 36 -0.30 -2.62 -19.32
CA SER A 36 -0.45 -2.07 -20.66
C SER A 36 -0.86 -3.21 -21.61
N ASP A 37 -2.11 -3.60 -21.56
CA ASP A 37 -2.70 -4.40 -22.63
C ASP A 37 -3.11 -3.45 -23.76
N ASP A 38 -2.28 -3.43 -24.81
CA ASP A 38 -2.67 -3.00 -26.15
C ASP A 38 -3.71 -3.99 -26.70
N SER A 39 -4.92 -3.97 -26.16
CA SER A 39 -6.06 -4.54 -26.84
C SER A 39 -6.46 -3.58 -27.96
N VAL A 40 -6.20 -4.01 -29.18
CA VAL A 40 -6.73 -3.41 -30.39
C VAL A 40 -8.24 -3.19 -30.19
N ILE A 41 -8.61 -1.95 -29.93
CA ILE A 41 -10.01 -1.55 -29.86
C ILE A 41 -10.55 -1.62 -31.29
N ASP A 42 -11.42 -2.56 -31.51
CA ASP A 42 -12.18 -2.68 -32.76
C ASP A 42 -13.05 -1.42 -32.91
N ILE A 43 -12.65 -0.52 -33.82
CA ILE A 43 -13.22 0.83 -34.01
C ILE A 43 -14.65 0.77 -34.59
N ASN A 44 -15.28 -0.40 -34.66
CA ASN A 44 -16.64 -0.57 -35.18
C ASN A 44 -17.74 -0.62 -34.11
N THR A 45 -17.44 -0.41 -32.83
CA THR A 45 -18.48 -0.30 -31.83
C THR A 45 -19.07 1.13 -31.84
N THR A 46 -20.26 1.23 -32.38
CA THR A 46 -21.00 2.53 -32.35
C THR A 46 -21.28 2.98 -30.92
N PRO A 47 -21.23 4.28 -30.61
CA PRO A 47 -21.54 4.81 -29.24
C PRO A 47 -22.89 4.30 -28.68
N ALA A 48 -23.87 4.09 -29.54
CA ALA A 48 -25.19 3.56 -29.16
C ALA A 48 -25.16 2.12 -28.61
N SER A 49 -24.23 1.26 -29.04
CA SER A 49 -24.10 -0.11 -28.54
C SER A 49 -23.46 -0.16 -27.14
N LEU A 50 -22.54 0.76 -26.85
CA LEU A 50 -21.95 0.91 -25.52
C LEU A 50 -22.95 1.47 -24.50
N GLU A 51 -23.78 2.43 -24.90
CA GLU A 51 -24.85 2.95 -24.06
C GLU A 51 -25.95 1.92 -23.76
N LEU A 52 -26.32 1.08 -24.76
CA LEU A 52 -27.27 -0.01 -24.55
C LEU A 52 -26.73 -1.10 -23.62
N SER A 53 -25.46 -1.47 -23.74
CA SER A 53 -24.80 -2.43 -22.86
C SER A 53 -24.75 -1.92 -21.42
N SER A 54 -24.32 -0.68 -21.22
CA SER A 54 -24.26 -0.07 -19.88
C SER A 54 -25.63 0.09 -19.22
N ALA A 55 -26.68 0.37 -20.01
CA ALA A 55 -28.05 0.44 -19.49
C ALA A 55 -28.59 -0.96 -19.11
N GLN A 56 -28.29 -1.99 -19.88
CA GLN A 56 -28.68 -3.37 -19.57
C GLN A 56 -27.97 -3.88 -18.31
N ASP A 57 -26.67 -3.61 -18.17
CA ASP A 57 -25.89 -3.97 -16.98
C ASP A 57 -26.44 -3.27 -15.72
N SER A 58 -26.82 -2.01 -15.83
CA SER A 58 -27.43 -1.25 -14.74
C SER A 58 -28.81 -1.83 -14.32
N ILE A 59 -29.64 -2.25 -15.26
CA ILE A 59 -30.95 -2.88 -14.99
C ILE A 59 -30.77 -4.22 -14.31
N ALA A 60 -29.88 -5.08 -14.84
CA ALA A 60 -29.58 -6.39 -14.28
C ALA A 60 -29.07 -6.29 -12.82
N THR A 61 -28.22 -5.32 -12.58
CA THR A 61 -27.67 -5.03 -11.26
C THR A 61 -28.75 -4.58 -10.27
N ASN A 62 -29.60 -3.63 -10.66
CA ASN A 62 -30.68 -3.19 -9.78
C ASN A 62 -31.65 -4.33 -9.46
N LEU A 63 -31.90 -5.22 -10.41
CA LEU A 63 -32.68 -6.42 -10.18
C LEU A 63 -32.02 -7.37 -9.19
N ALA A 64 -30.71 -7.58 -9.30
CA ALA A 64 -29.95 -8.40 -8.35
C ALA A 64 -30.02 -7.84 -6.92
N ILE A 65 -29.87 -6.52 -6.76
CA ILE A 65 -30.01 -5.85 -5.46
C ILE A 65 -31.42 -6.04 -4.89
N GLN A 66 -32.46 -5.85 -5.69
CA GLN A 66 -33.85 -6.05 -5.27
C GLN A 66 -34.12 -7.51 -4.86
N ASN A 67 -33.57 -8.48 -5.58
CA ASN A 67 -33.66 -9.89 -5.24
C ASN A 67 -33.00 -10.20 -3.87
N TYR A 68 -31.82 -9.63 -3.60
CA TYR A 68 -31.19 -9.77 -2.28
C TYR A 68 -32.04 -9.16 -1.18
N LEU A 69 -32.58 -7.95 -1.36
CA LEU A 69 -33.41 -7.28 -0.37
C LEU A 69 -34.69 -8.09 -0.07
N SER A 70 -35.37 -8.58 -1.11
CA SER A 70 -36.59 -9.39 -0.94
C SER A 70 -36.29 -10.72 -0.25
N ALA A 71 -35.18 -11.38 -0.59
CA ALA A 71 -34.78 -12.62 0.03
C ALA A 71 -34.38 -12.44 1.50
N ILE A 72 -33.73 -11.32 1.84
CA ILE A 72 -33.37 -10.97 3.21
C ILE A 72 -34.65 -10.73 4.03
N ASP A 73 -35.60 -9.94 3.51
CA ASP A 73 -36.87 -9.68 4.19
C ASP A 73 -37.68 -10.97 4.42
N GLN A 74 -37.72 -11.87 3.43
CA GLN A 74 -38.36 -13.16 3.57
C GLN A 74 -37.69 -13.99 4.66
N GLN A 75 -36.38 -14.13 4.65
CA GLN A 75 -35.63 -14.90 5.65
C GLN A 75 -35.80 -14.36 7.06
N GLU A 76 -35.83 -13.01 7.21
CA GLU A 76 -36.09 -12.39 8.51
C GLU A 76 -37.51 -12.70 9.05
N ASN A 77 -38.49 -12.72 8.17
CA ASN A 77 -39.87 -13.04 8.54
C ASN A 77 -40.04 -14.54 8.89
N GLU A 78 -39.31 -15.44 8.23
CA GLU A 78 -39.41 -16.88 8.42
C GLU A 78 -38.58 -17.39 9.61
N ALA A 79 -37.33 -16.93 9.75
CA ALA A 79 -36.37 -17.46 10.73
C ALA A 79 -35.90 -16.45 11.79
N GLY A 80 -36.32 -15.18 11.65
CA GLY A 80 -35.99 -14.10 12.57
C GLY A 80 -34.76 -13.29 12.18
N PRO A 81 -34.55 -12.10 12.82
CA PRO A 81 -33.55 -11.12 12.40
C PRO A 81 -32.08 -11.50 12.66
N TYR A 82 -31.84 -12.58 13.37
CA TYR A 82 -30.50 -13.08 13.72
C TYR A 82 -30.17 -14.44 13.10
N ASP A 83 -30.96 -14.87 12.12
CA ASP A 83 -30.67 -16.13 11.43
C ASP A 83 -29.26 -16.08 10.80
N PRO A 84 -28.43 -17.14 10.99
CA PRO A 84 -27.05 -17.17 10.45
C PRO A 84 -26.97 -16.98 8.94
N ILE A 85 -27.96 -17.43 8.17
CA ILE A 85 -28.01 -17.31 6.71
C ILE A 85 -28.03 -15.84 6.29
N LEU A 86 -28.64 -14.97 7.08
CA LEU A 86 -28.69 -13.52 6.81
C LEU A 86 -27.28 -12.88 6.75
N SER A 87 -26.28 -13.45 7.43
CA SER A 87 -24.92 -12.94 7.37
C SER A 87 -24.34 -13.09 5.97
N GLU A 88 -24.52 -14.23 5.32
CA GLU A 88 -24.06 -14.50 3.95
C GLU A 88 -24.87 -13.68 2.94
N MET A 89 -26.20 -13.59 3.12
CA MET A 89 -27.07 -12.81 2.22
C MET A 89 -26.71 -11.31 2.25
N THR A 90 -26.52 -10.76 3.44
CA THR A 90 -26.12 -9.33 3.60
C THR A 90 -24.71 -9.07 3.13
N TYR A 91 -23.80 -10.02 3.25
CA TYR A 91 -22.45 -9.95 2.65
C TYR A 91 -22.53 -9.94 1.11
N GLY A 92 -23.31 -10.85 0.52
CA GLY A 92 -23.56 -10.88 -0.93
C GLY A 92 -24.17 -9.59 -1.48
N LEU A 93 -25.15 -9.00 -0.74
CA LEU A 93 -25.69 -7.68 -1.05
C LEU A 93 -24.60 -6.60 -1.00
N GLY A 94 -23.73 -6.61 0.03
CA GLY A 94 -22.62 -5.68 0.16
C GLY A 94 -21.65 -5.76 -1.03
N ASN A 95 -21.29 -6.97 -1.47
CA ASN A 95 -20.44 -7.18 -2.65
C ASN A 95 -21.11 -6.64 -3.92
N THR A 96 -22.39 -6.93 -4.13
CA THR A 96 -23.15 -6.46 -5.30
C THR A 96 -23.20 -4.93 -5.33
N LEU A 97 -23.47 -4.29 -4.20
CA LEU A 97 -23.48 -2.83 -4.06
C LEU A 97 -22.09 -2.21 -4.32
N GLN A 98 -21.02 -2.82 -3.78
CA GLN A 98 -19.66 -2.34 -3.96
C GLN A 98 -19.20 -2.42 -5.43
N HIS A 99 -19.51 -3.50 -6.14
CA HIS A 99 -19.21 -3.65 -7.58
C HIS A 99 -19.94 -2.62 -8.43
N ASN A 100 -21.06 -2.10 -7.93
CA ASN A 100 -21.85 -1.06 -8.60
C ASN A 100 -21.58 0.34 -8.06
N HIS A 101 -20.43 0.55 -7.42
CA HIS A 101 -19.98 1.84 -6.89
C HIS A 101 -20.94 2.50 -5.87
N ARG A 102 -21.88 1.72 -5.28
CA ARG A 102 -22.79 2.15 -4.22
C ARG A 102 -22.14 1.92 -2.86
N TYR A 103 -21.04 2.60 -2.61
CA TYR A 103 -20.12 2.31 -1.51
C TYR A 103 -20.71 2.53 -0.12
N GLU A 104 -21.50 3.60 0.10
CA GLU A 104 -22.15 3.86 1.38
C GLU A 104 -23.15 2.76 1.75
N GLU A 105 -23.91 2.28 0.77
CA GLU A 105 -24.87 1.21 0.96
C GLU A 105 -24.17 -0.14 1.16
N ALA A 106 -23.08 -0.37 0.44
CA ALA A 106 -22.23 -1.54 0.65
C ALA A 106 -21.68 -1.58 2.08
N ILE A 107 -21.18 -0.46 2.61
CA ILE A 107 -20.72 -0.34 3.99
C ILE A 107 -21.84 -0.70 4.98
N ALA A 108 -23.06 -0.25 4.74
CA ALA A 108 -24.20 -0.57 5.60
C ALA A 108 -24.51 -2.08 5.59
N ALA A 109 -24.53 -2.70 4.41
CA ALA A 109 -24.75 -4.14 4.25
C ALA A 109 -23.62 -4.97 4.93
N TYR A 110 -22.36 -4.60 4.72
CA TYR A 110 -21.23 -5.26 5.39
C TYR A 110 -21.27 -5.11 6.92
N LYS A 111 -21.63 -3.93 7.43
CA LYS A 111 -21.78 -3.71 8.89
C LYS A 111 -22.88 -4.59 9.47
N ARG A 112 -23.99 -4.78 8.75
CA ARG A 112 -25.04 -5.68 9.17
C ARG A 112 -24.59 -7.14 9.19
N SER A 113 -23.95 -7.60 8.12
CA SER A 113 -23.35 -8.96 8.05
C SER A 113 -22.37 -9.19 9.20
N MET A 114 -21.46 -8.23 9.43
CA MET A 114 -20.51 -8.29 10.54
C MET A 114 -21.18 -8.36 11.90
N HIS A 115 -22.29 -7.65 12.09
CA HIS A 115 -23.08 -7.73 13.34
C HIS A 115 -23.69 -9.13 13.53
N LEU A 116 -24.23 -9.72 12.49
CA LEU A 116 -24.79 -11.08 12.51
C LEU A 116 -23.71 -12.12 12.85
N HIS A 117 -22.51 -12.02 12.25
CA HIS A 117 -21.38 -12.88 12.61
C HIS A 117 -20.95 -12.71 14.07
N ARG A 118 -20.99 -11.48 14.62
CA ARG A 118 -20.68 -11.27 16.04
C ARG A 118 -21.67 -11.95 16.97
N VAL A 119 -22.95 -11.96 16.60
CA VAL A 119 -24.02 -12.59 17.39
C VAL A 119 -23.91 -14.11 17.29
N ASN A 120 -23.67 -14.66 16.11
CA ASN A 120 -23.70 -16.10 15.87
C ASN A 120 -22.36 -16.79 16.15
N ASP A 121 -21.23 -16.18 15.74
CA ASP A 121 -19.90 -16.80 15.79
C ASP A 121 -19.02 -16.24 16.91
N GLY A 122 -19.46 -15.15 17.54
CA GLY A 122 -18.71 -14.46 18.59
C GLY A 122 -17.96 -13.21 18.15
N VAL A 123 -17.70 -12.34 19.13
CA VAL A 123 -17.14 -11.00 18.92
C VAL A 123 -15.75 -11.00 18.30
N TYR A 124 -14.96 -12.05 18.54
CA TYR A 124 -13.58 -12.19 18.04
C TYR A 124 -13.47 -13.19 16.88
N SER A 125 -14.60 -13.57 16.27
CA SER A 125 -14.58 -14.45 15.11
C SER A 125 -13.95 -13.79 13.89
N LEU A 126 -13.05 -14.51 13.21
CA LEU A 126 -12.44 -14.08 11.96
C LEU A 126 -13.42 -14.13 10.77
N SER A 127 -14.62 -14.68 10.94
CA SER A 127 -15.70 -14.57 9.94
C SER A 127 -16.04 -13.12 9.60
N GLN A 128 -15.67 -12.17 10.46
CA GLN A 128 -15.83 -10.71 10.23
C GLN A 128 -14.82 -10.12 9.23
N VAL A 129 -13.71 -10.82 8.92
CA VAL A 129 -12.59 -10.28 8.11
C VAL A 129 -13.04 -9.88 6.70
N PRO A 130 -13.80 -10.69 5.93
CA PRO A 130 -14.24 -10.32 4.59
C PRO A 130 -15.05 -9.00 4.57
N MET A 131 -15.94 -8.80 5.54
CA MET A 131 -16.75 -7.58 5.66
C MET A 131 -15.88 -6.38 6.00
N LEU A 132 -14.91 -6.52 6.93
CA LEU A 132 -13.99 -5.44 7.26
C LEU A 132 -13.16 -5.02 6.04
N ARG A 133 -12.69 -5.98 5.23
CA ARG A 133 -11.99 -5.69 3.97
C ARG A 133 -12.90 -4.99 2.96
N GLY A 134 -14.16 -5.41 2.84
CA GLY A 134 -15.16 -4.73 2.01
C GLY A 134 -15.41 -3.28 2.47
N ILE A 135 -15.53 -3.04 3.78
CA ILE A 135 -15.68 -1.71 4.38
C ILE A 135 -14.45 -0.83 4.09
N ILE A 136 -13.24 -1.36 4.29
CA ILE A 136 -11.98 -0.66 4.02
C ILE A 136 -11.94 -0.21 2.55
N LYS A 137 -12.16 -1.14 1.61
CA LYS A 137 -12.16 -0.84 0.18
C LYS A 137 -13.19 0.23 -0.16
N SER A 138 -14.41 0.12 0.36
CA SER A 138 -15.46 1.11 0.12
C SER A 138 -15.10 2.51 0.67
N HIS A 139 -14.47 2.58 1.84
CA HIS A 139 -14.01 3.86 2.39
C HIS A 139 -12.86 4.47 1.57
N ILE A 140 -11.96 3.65 1.03
CA ILE A 140 -10.87 4.11 0.13
C ILE A 140 -11.48 4.73 -1.14
N GLU A 141 -12.42 4.05 -1.77
CA GLU A 141 -13.09 4.53 -2.99
C GLU A 141 -13.88 5.83 -2.75
N LEU A 142 -14.43 6.01 -1.56
CA LEU A 142 -15.09 7.26 -1.14
C LEU A 142 -14.11 8.37 -0.75
N GLY A 143 -12.80 8.10 -0.71
CA GLY A 143 -11.81 9.03 -0.17
C GLY A 143 -11.94 9.30 1.33
N SER A 144 -12.66 8.45 2.07
CA SER A 144 -12.89 8.53 3.51
C SER A 144 -11.71 7.90 4.27
N ILE A 145 -10.56 8.58 4.23
CA ILE A 145 -9.26 8.05 4.69
C ILE A 145 -9.26 7.72 6.20
N ASN A 146 -9.89 8.55 7.03
CA ASN A 146 -9.94 8.31 8.46
C ASN A 146 -10.75 7.06 8.81
N GLU A 147 -11.87 6.86 8.15
CA GLU A 147 -12.75 5.71 8.31
C GLU A 147 -12.09 4.43 7.80
N ALA A 148 -11.36 4.51 6.67
CA ALA A 148 -10.54 3.42 6.18
C ALA A 148 -9.47 3.02 7.21
N SER A 149 -8.75 4.00 7.77
CA SER A 149 -7.71 3.77 8.79
C SER A 149 -8.30 3.15 10.07
N GLN A 150 -9.47 3.62 10.53
CA GLN A 150 -10.17 3.01 11.68
C GLN A 150 -10.55 1.54 11.39
N SER A 151 -10.98 1.24 10.19
CA SER A 151 -11.36 -0.12 9.78
C SER A 151 -10.13 -1.04 9.70
N TYR A 152 -8.98 -0.55 9.22
CA TYR A 152 -7.70 -1.26 9.29
C TYR A 152 -7.26 -1.54 10.73
N HIS A 153 -7.41 -0.58 11.64
CA HIS A 153 -7.10 -0.81 13.06
C HIS A 153 -8.04 -1.85 13.67
N GLN A 154 -9.33 -1.83 13.31
CA GLN A 154 -10.26 -2.84 13.78
C GLN A 154 -9.90 -4.22 13.25
N LEU A 155 -9.45 -4.32 12.00
CA LEU A 155 -8.99 -5.57 11.39
C LEU A 155 -7.75 -6.12 12.13
N LEU A 156 -6.74 -5.27 12.37
CA LEU A 156 -5.54 -5.66 13.11
C LEU A 156 -5.88 -6.06 14.56
N TRP A 157 -6.71 -5.28 15.23
CA TRP A 157 -7.17 -5.58 16.59
C TRP A 157 -7.90 -6.94 16.67
N LEU A 158 -8.77 -7.25 15.70
CA LEU A 158 -9.48 -8.53 15.64
C LEU A 158 -8.49 -9.70 15.54
N HIS A 159 -7.50 -9.60 14.67
CA HIS A 159 -6.47 -10.63 14.53
C HIS A 159 -5.63 -10.78 15.80
N MET A 160 -5.22 -9.66 16.43
CA MET A 160 -4.48 -9.68 17.69
C MET A 160 -5.28 -10.34 18.83
N LYS A 161 -6.60 -10.09 18.90
CA LYS A 161 -7.46 -10.72 19.91
C LYS A 161 -7.67 -12.21 19.67
N THR A 162 -7.65 -12.63 18.40
CA THR A 162 -7.88 -14.04 18.05
C THR A 162 -6.60 -14.86 18.15
N TYR A 163 -5.46 -14.32 17.73
CA TYR A 163 -4.20 -15.07 17.65
C TYR A 163 -3.26 -14.80 18.83
N GLY A 164 -3.38 -13.64 19.48
CA GLY A 164 -2.40 -13.11 20.41
C GLY A 164 -1.45 -12.10 19.76
N GLU A 165 -0.85 -11.23 20.58
CA GLU A 165 -0.07 -10.07 20.10
C GLU A 165 1.29 -10.45 19.47
N ASN A 166 1.80 -11.65 19.75
CA ASN A 166 3.11 -12.13 19.28
C ASN A 166 2.99 -13.29 18.27
N ASP A 167 1.85 -13.45 17.62
CA ASP A 167 1.64 -14.53 16.67
C ASP A 167 2.13 -14.13 15.27
N VAL A 168 2.89 -15.01 14.61
CA VAL A 168 3.45 -14.80 13.28
C VAL A 168 2.40 -14.49 12.20
N ARG A 169 1.16 -14.94 12.41
CA ARG A 169 0.04 -14.65 11.49
C ARG A 169 -0.34 -13.18 11.44
N LEU A 170 0.15 -12.36 12.37
CA LEU A 170 -0.03 -10.90 12.34
C LEU A 170 0.91 -10.20 11.36
N ILE A 171 2.05 -10.80 11.02
CA ILE A 171 3.11 -10.17 10.24
C ILE A 171 2.59 -9.63 8.89
N PRO A 172 1.89 -10.40 8.04
CA PRO A 172 1.40 -9.90 6.76
C PRO A 172 0.42 -8.72 6.92
N LEU A 173 -0.42 -8.76 7.95
CA LEU A 173 -1.38 -7.68 8.20
C LEU A 173 -0.70 -6.43 8.76
N MET A 174 0.34 -6.58 9.60
CA MET A 174 1.14 -5.44 10.08
C MET A 174 1.85 -4.74 8.92
N ASP A 175 2.39 -5.50 7.97
CA ASP A 175 3.02 -4.97 6.76
C ASP A 175 1.99 -4.22 5.89
N GLU A 176 0.85 -4.85 5.59
CA GLU A 176 -0.26 -4.24 4.83
C GLU A 176 -0.72 -2.91 5.45
N VAL A 177 -0.97 -2.89 6.76
CA VAL A 177 -1.42 -1.68 7.45
C VAL A 177 -0.30 -0.64 7.55
N GLY A 178 0.94 -1.08 7.71
CA GLY A 178 2.12 -0.23 7.67
C GLY A 178 2.28 0.48 6.33
N GLN A 179 2.12 -0.26 5.24
CA GLN A 179 2.16 0.26 3.87
C GLN A 179 1.00 1.25 3.62
N TRP A 180 -0.23 0.90 4.00
CA TRP A 180 -1.38 1.81 3.93
C TRP A 180 -1.09 3.16 4.57
N HIS A 181 -0.55 3.14 5.78
CA HIS A 181 -0.21 4.38 6.49
C HIS A 181 0.92 5.16 5.80
N LEU A 182 1.94 4.47 5.28
CA LEU A 182 3.05 5.10 4.59
C LEU A 182 2.60 5.78 3.28
N GLU A 183 1.80 5.10 2.48
CA GLU A 183 1.24 5.63 1.23
C GLU A 183 0.29 6.80 1.50
N THR A 184 -0.58 6.66 2.50
CA THR A 184 -1.48 7.75 2.92
C THR A 184 -0.70 8.99 3.31
N TYR A 185 0.35 8.83 4.12
CA TYR A 185 1.23 9.95 4.47
C TYR A 185 1.91 10.56 3.25
N ALA A 186 2.43 9.73 2.34
CA ALA A 186 3.10 10.20 1.12
C ALA A 186 2.16 11.03 0.21
N GLN A 187 0.87 10.69 0.18
CA GLN A 187 -0.14 11.40 -0.60
C GLN A 187 -0.63 12.68 0.08
N MET A 188 -0.85 12.66 1.38
CA MET A 188 -1.44 13.78 2.12
C MET A 188 -0.41 14.81 2.58
N GLY A 189 0.73 14.39 3.12
CA GLY A 189 1.92 15.19 3.43
C GLY A 189 1.71 16.49 4.20
N ARG A 190 0.71 16.59 5.08
CA ARG A 190 0.37 17.81 5.83
C ARG A 190 1.20 17.92 7.11
N ARG A 191 1.38 19.18 7.57
CA ARG A 191 2.06 19.48 8.85
C ARG A 191 1.49 18.68 10.04
N ASP A 192 0.18 18.55 10.10
CA ASP A 192 -0.53 17.98 11.24
C ASP A 192 -0.81 16.47 11.08
N ASP A 193 -0.33 15.86 10.00
CA ASP A 193 -0.64 14.48 9.62
C ASP A 193 0.45 13.46 10.02
N LEU A 194 1.09 13.73 11.16
CA LEU A 194 2.11 12.83 11.72
C LEU A 194 1.58 11.45 12.10
N TYR A 195 0.27 11.33 12.30
CA TYR A 195 -0.36 10.10 12.75
C TYR A 195 -0.04 8.90 11.83
N HIS A 196 -0.24 9.07 10.51
CA HIS A 196 0.03 8.01 9.53
C HIS A 196 1.52 7.63 9.49
N LEU A 197 2.40 8.62 9.51
CA LEU A 197 3.85 8.37 9.52
C LEU A 197 4.30 7.64 10.79
N GLN A 198 3.79 8.04 11.95
CA GLN A 198 4.10 7.37 13.21
C GLN A 198 3.52 5.96 13.27
N ALA A 199 2.29 5.76 12.77
CA ALA A 199 1.67 4.45 12.70
C ALA A 199 2.46 3.49 11.81
N SER A 200 2.88 3.94 10.62
CA SER A 200 3.72 3.17 9.70
C SER A 200 5.04 2.76 10.36
N LEU A 201 5.79 3.72 10.95
CA LEU A 201 7.05 3.42 11.62
C LEU A 201 6.89 2.40 12.76
N ARG A 202 5.82 2.50 13.56
CA ARG A 202 5.54 1.56 14.65
C ARG A 202 5.21 0.17 14.14
N LEU A 203 4.38 0.09 13.09
CA LEU A 203 3.95 -1.19 12.52
C LEU A 203 5.13 -1.93 11.90
N TYR A 204 5.97 -1.25 11.09
CA TYR A 204 7.17 -1.87 10.52
C TYR A 204 8.17 -2.28 11.61
N SER A 205 8.42 -1.45 12.62
CA SER A 205 9.28 -1.84 13.73
C SER A 205 8.76 -3.11 14.41
N SER A 206 7.45 -3.16 14.72
CA SER A 206 6.86 -4.33 15.40
C SER A 206 6.84 -5.57 14.50
N ALA A 207 6.59 -5.42 13.20
CA ALA A 207 6.63 -6.53 12.24
C ALA A 207 8.06 -7.08 12.09
N ILE A 208 9.07 -6.20 12.00
CA ILE A 208 10.49 -6.58 11.95
C ILE A 208 10.89 -7.33 13.22
N ASP A 209 10.58 -6.80 14.41
CA ASP A 209 10.91 -7.43 15.69
C ASP A 209 10.23 -8.80 15.83
N LEU A 210 8.95 -8.90 15.45
CA LEU A 210 8.19 -10.15 15.50
C LEU A 210 8.75 -11.18 14.51
N THR A 211 9.04 -10.79 13.27
CA THR A 211 9.62 -11.66 12.26
C THR A 211 11.01 -12.15 12.69
N ALA A 212 11.88 -11.26 13.12
CA ALA A 212 13.22 -11.62 13.55
C ALA A 212 13.21 -12.56 14.77
N SER A 213 12.31 -12.33 15.74
CA SER A 213 12.24 -13.14 16.96
C SER A 213 11.59 -14.50 16.74
N GLN A 214 10.61 -14.64 15.86
CA GLN A 214 9.83 -15.85 15.66
C GLN A 214 10.28 -16.69 14.44
N LEU A 215 10.71 -16.02 13.37
CA LEU A 215 11.09 -16.68 12.10
C LEU A 215 12.61 -16.62 11.84
N GLY A 216 13.35 -15.86 12.65
CA GLY A 216 14.79 -15.69 12.52
C GLY A 216 15.19 -14.39 11.84
N SER A 217 16.38 -13.88 12.21
CA SER A 217 16.93 -12.61 11.71
C SER A 217 17.37 -12.62 10.25
N THR A 218 17.39 -13.79 9.62
CA THR A 218 17.73 -13.97 8.20
C THR A 218 16.52 -14.32 7.33
N ASN A 219 15.31 -14.19 7.86
CA ASN A 219 14.10 -14.47 7.11
C ASN A 219 13.89 -13.44 5.98
N LEU A 220 13.63 -13.92 4.75
CA LEU A 220 13.47 -13.06 3.56
C LEU A 220 12.32 -12.04 3.68
N GLN A 221 11.26 -12.34 4.46
CA GLN A 221 10.17 -11.39 4.69
C GLN A 221 10.63 -10.08 5.35
N LEU A 222 11.81 -10.08 6.01
CA LEU A 222 12.38 -8.86 6.59
C LEU A 222 12.83 -7.84 5.54
N VAL A 223 13.16 -8.27 4.32
CA VAL A 223 13.74 -7.40 3.28
C VAL A 223 12.79 -6.25 2.96
N ASP A 224 11.55 -6.55 2.58
CA ASP A 224 10.56 -5.53 2.23
C ASP A 224 10.21 -4.63 3.42
N MET A 225 10.06 -5.21 4.61
CA MET A 225 9.78 -4.44 5.83
C MET A 225 10.91 -3.48 6.17
N LEU A 226 12.18 -3.90 6.02
CA LEU A 226 13.36 -3.05 6.24
C LEU A 226 13.43 -1.92 5.22
N ASN A 227 13.14 -2.21 3.94
CA ASN A 227 13.10 -1.21 2.87
C ASN A 227 11.99 -0.17 3.11
N ASN A 228 10.80 -0.62 3.48
CA ASN A 228 9.67 0.24 3.79
C ASN A 228 9.89 1.06 5.07
N PHE A 229 10.52 0.47 6.10
CA PHE A 229 10.93 1.18 7.31
C PHE A 229 11.97 2.28 7.00
N ALA A 230 12.92 2.01 6.11
CA ALA A 230 13.87 3.03 5.65
C ALA A 230 13.13 4.18 4.94
N LEU A 231 12.19 3.88 4.04
CA LEU A 231 11.37 4.89 3.37
C LEU A 231 10.55 5.72 4.36
N ALA A 232 9.93 5.10 5.36
CA ALA A 232 9.20 5.80 6.42
C ALA A 232 10.15 6.70 7.24
N THR A 233 11.38 6.25 7.49
CA THR A 233 12.43 7.03 8.15
C THR A 233 12.86 8.25 7.31
N TYR A 234 12.93 8.12 5.97
CA TYR A 234 13.16 9.26 5.09
C TYR A 234 12.05 10.30 5.18
N TYR A 235 10.79 9.87 5.10
CA TYR A 235 9.67 10.79 5.26
C TYR A 235 9.66 11.48 6.62
N ARG A 236 10.10 10.79 7.66
CA ARG A 236 10.27 11.39 8.98
C ARG A 236 11.33 12.48 8.96
N ALA A 237 12.53 12.21 8.43
CA ALA A 237 13.60 13.20 8.31
C ALA A 237 13.15 14.44 7.50
N LEU A 238 12.40 14.21 6.44
CA LEU A 238 11.87 15.27 5.59
C LEU A 238 10.79 16.08 6.31
N HIS A 239 9.89 15.42 7.07
CA HIS A 239 8.87 16.09 7.86
C HIS A 239 9.49 16.99 8.95
N GLU A 240 10.45 16.49 9.71
CA GLU A 240 11.15 17.26 10.76
C GLU A 240 11.86 18.49 10.18
N ARG A 241 12.45 18.37 8.98
CA ARG A 241 13.07 19.50 8.27
C ARG A 241 12.06 20.54 7.81
N LEU A 242 10.88 20.10 7.35
CA LEU A 242 9.85 20.99 6.81
C LEU A 242 9.00 21.64 7.91
N TYR A 243 8.83 20.96 9.03
CA TYR A 243 7.94 21.31 10.14
C TYR A 243 8.63 21.07 11.50
N PRO A 244 9.70 21.81 11.84
CA PRO A 244 10.49 21.54 13.04
C PRO A 244 9.68 21.62 14.33
N ASP A 245 8.61 22.45 14.37
CA ASP A 245 7.78 22.65 15.56
C ASP A 245 6.66 21.59 15.72
N ALA A 246 6.37 20.81 14.68
CA ALA A 246 5.26 19.85 14.71
C ALA A 246 5.57 18.58 15.51
N TRP A 247 6.84 18.25 15.71
CA TRP A 247 7.29 17.01 16.37
C TRP A 247 7.16 17.02 17.89
N GLY A 248 7.01 18.20 18.50
CA GLY A 248 7.00 18.37 19.97
C GLY A 248 5.74 17.90 20.71
N ASN A 249 4.66 17.60 19.99
CA ASN A 249 3.39 17.22 20.61
C ASN A 249 2.86 15.94 19.95
N PRO A 250 3.24 14.74 20.40
CA PRO A 250 2.67 13.50 19.91
C PRO A 250 1.21 13.44 20.36
N GLY A 251 0.31 13.94 19.51
CA GLY A 251 -1.13 13.72 19.65
C GLY A 251 -1.37 12.24 19.93
N GLY A 252 -1.98 11.96 21.09
CA GLY A 252 -2.06 10.65 21.68
C GLY A 252 -2.40 9.55 20.70
N ALA A 253 -1.58 8.51 20.69
CA ALA A 253 -1.88 7.30 19.96
C ALA A 253 -3.25 6.78 20.41
N PRO A 254 -4.26 6.71 19.54
CA PRO A 254 -5.46 5.98 19.86
C PRO A 254 -5.05 4.50 20.02
N PHE A 255 -5.44 3.92 21.14
CA PHE A 255 -5.14 2.54 21.51
C PHE A 255 -3.71 2.27 21.99
N GLY A 256 -3.49 2.29 23.27
CA GLY A 256 -2.48 1.72 24.16
C GLY A 256 -1.36 0.80 23.61
N TYR A 257 -1.06 0.87 22.31
CA TYR A 257 -0.05 0.08 21.63
C TYR A 257 1.33 0.67 21.93
N ARG A 258 2.11 -0.02 22.74
CA ARG A 258 3.53 0.29 22.96
C ARG A 258 4.34 -0.64 22.04
N PRO A 259 5.04 -0.11 21.03
CA PRO A 259 5.93 -0.94 20.21
C PRO A 259 7.08 -1.47 21.07
N PHE A 260 7.40 -2.75 20.89
CA PHE A 260 8.58 -3.35 21.46
C PHE A 260 9.85 -2.75 20.82
N GLY A 261 10.86 -2.45 21.61
CA GLY A 261 12.28 -2.41 21.24
C GLY A 261 12.89 -1.09 20.76
N PHE A 262 12.16 -0.15 20.13
CA PHE A 262 12.74 1.14 19.75
C PHE A 262 12.36 2.24 20.74
N SER A 263 13.35 2.77 21.45
CA SER A 263 13.13 3.94 22.31
C SER A 263 12.87 5.17 21.42
N GLU A 264 11.88 5.99 21.79
CA GLU A 264 11.60 7.29 21.18
C GLU A 264 12.87 8.17 21.07
N GLU A 265 13.83 7.92 21.93
CA GLU A 265 15.10 8.61 22.06
C GLU A 265 16.07 8.28 20.90
N THR A 266 16.05 7.05 20.37
CA THR A 266 16.86 6.66 19.21
C THR A 266 16.37 7.36 17.93
N LEU A 267 15.08 7.60 17.83
CA LEU A 267 14.48 8.32 16.72
C LEU A 267 14.71 9.85 16.79
N ARG A 268 14.96 10.40 17.98
CA ARG A 268 15.16 11.86 18.19
C ARG A 268 16.56 12.39 17.87
N ARG A 269 17.58 11.52 17.75
CA ARG A 269 18.99 11.96 17.69
C ARG A 269 19.53 12.32 16.31
N GLY A 270 18.71 12.68 15.32
CA GLY A 270 19.20 13.20 14.02
C GLY A 270 19.99 12.18 13.18
N THR A 271 19.84 10.88 13.45
CA THR A 271 20.53 9.78 12.80
C THR A 271 19.70 9.09 11.71
N HIS A 272 18.72 9.80 11.12
CA HIS A 272 17.81 9.20 10.13
C HIS A 272 18.56 8.55 8.96
N TYR A 273 19.59 9.22 8.45
CA TYR A 273 20.42 8.65 7.40
C TYR A 273 21.05 7.32 7.81
N LEU A 274 21.65 7.26 8.99
CA LEU A 274 22.31 6.05 9.48
C LEU A 274 21.31 4.91 9.77
N ASN A 275 20.12 5.26 10.27
CA ASN A 275 19.09 4.25 10.55
C ASN A 275 18.56 3.60 9.26
N GLY A 276 18.24 4.38 8.25
CA GLY A 276 17.81 3.83 6.97
C GLY A 276 18.95 3.11 6.22
N LEU A 277 20.18 3.63 6.31
CA LEU A 277 21.34 2.94 5.76
C LEU A 277 21.54 1.57 6.43
N ALA A 278 21.36 1.47 7.75
CA ALA A 278 21.40 0.21 8.48
C ALA A 278 20.30 -0.75 8.03
N SER A 279 19.09 -0.26 7.78
CA SER A 279 17.99 -1.09 7.27
C SER A 279 18.33 -1.69 5.91
N TYR A 280 18.82 -0.89 4.95
CA TYR A 280 19.22 -1.40 3.64
C TYR A 280 20.40 -2.38 3.72
N ARG A 281 21.37 -2.13 4.59
CA ARG A 281 22.51 -3.06 4.81
C ARG A 281 22.05 -4.38 5.39
N ASN A 282 21.14 -4.36 6.36
CA ASN A 282 20.57 -5.57 6.92
C ASN A 282 19.75 -6.34 5.87
N ALA A 283 18.99 -5.65 5.03
CA ALA A 283 18.27 -6.29 3.92
C ALA A 283 19.22 -6.95 2.93
N LEU A 284 20.30 -6.27 2.54
CA LEU A 284 21.33 -6.83 1.66
C LEU A 284 22.05 -8.02 2.31
N ASP A 285 22.37 -7.94 3.60
CA ASP A 285 23.01 -9.03 4.36
C ASP A 285 22.13 -10.29 4.36
N ILE A 286 20.81 -10.13 4.54
CA ILE A 286 19.84 -11.22 4.46
C ILE A 286 19.84 -11.83 3.05
N LEU A 287 19.77 -10.99 2.01
CA LEU A 287 19.75 -11.44 0.61
C LEU A 287 21.05 -12.09 0.18
N GLU A 288 22.21 -11.64 0.70
CA GLU A 288 23.52 -12.18 0.37
C GLU A 288 23.79 -13.54 1.02
N ASN A 289 23.28 -13.72 2.24
CA ASN A 289 23.48 -14.95 3.00
C ASN A 289 22.37 -15.99 2.79
N ASN A 290 21.37 -15.71 1.94
CA ASN A 290 20.30 -16.64 1.63
C ASN A 290 20.41 -17.12 0.17
N PRO A 291 20.76 -18.41 -0.07
CA PRO A 291 20.92 -18.94 -1.43
C PRO A 291 19.62 -19.01 -2.23
N ASP A 292 18.46 -18.99 -1.56
CA ASP A 292 17.13 -19.01 -2.20
C ASP A 292 16.62 -17.58 -2.50
N ALA A 293 17.38 -16.54 -2.14
CA ALA A 293 16.97 -15.15 -2.36
C ALA A 293 16.92 -14.83 -3.86
N PRO A 294 15.83 -14.25 -4.36
CA PRO A 294 15.76 -13.81 -5.75
C PRO A 294 16.85 -12.77 -6.05
N ILE A 295 17.61 -12.98 -7.11
CA ILE A 295 18.67 -12.05 -7.50
C ILE A 295 18.12 -10.67 -7.86
N GLN A 296 16.88 -10.61 -8.33
CA GLN A 296 16.17 -9.38 -8.62
C GLN A 296 15.98 -8.53 -7.35
N ASP A 297 15.58 -9.13 -6.22
CA ASP A 297 15.36 -8.42 -4.96
C ASP A 297 16.66 -7.79 -4.46
N LYS A 298 17.80 -8.47 -4.67
CA LYS A 298 19.11 -7.95 -4.36
C LYS A 298 19.47 -6.73 -5.21
N ALA A 299 19.23 -6.81 -6.53
CA ALA A 299 19.44 -5.68 -7.43
C ALA A 299 18.52 -4.49 -7.08
N GLU A 300 17.27 -4.77 -6.77
CA GLU A 300 16.30 -3.74 -6.36
C GLU A 300 16.68 -3.08 -5.04
N THR A 301 17.11 -3.85 -4.04
CA THR A 301 17.58 -3.31 -2.76
C THR A 301 18.82 -2.44 -2.91
N TYR A 302 19.78 -2.81 -3.77
CA TYR A 302 20.91 -1.94 -4.11
C TYR A 302 20.46 -0.67 -4.82
N ALA A 303 19.49 -0.75 -5.74
CA ALA A 303 18.95 0.43 -6.40
C ALA A 303 18.22 1.36 -5.41
N GLN A 304 17.48 0.82 -4.45
CA GLN A 304 16.84 1.58 -3.37
C GLN A 304 17.87 2.20 -2.41
N LEU A 305 18.97 1.52 -2.12
CA LEU A 305 20.08 2.10 -1.37
C LEU A 305 20.74 3.26 -2.12
N GLY A 306 20.83 3.18 -3.45
CA GLY A 306 21.25 4.28 -4.30
C GLY A 306 20.30 5.47 -4.19
N ASP A 307 19.00 5.22 -4.28
CA ASP A 307 17.95 6.24 -4.08
C ASP A 307 18.07 6.91 -2.70
N TRP A 308 18.27 6.10 -1.65
CA TRP A 308 18.49 6.57 -0.29
C TRP A 308 19.66 7.55 -0.20
N ASN A 309 20.81 7.15 -0.72
CA ASN A 309 22.01 7.99 -0.74
C ASN A 309 21.74 9.32 -1.51
N LEU A 310 21.08 9.22 -2.67
CA LEU A 310 20.77 10.38 -3.47
C LEU A 310 19.82 11.34 -2.74
N LEU A 311 18.80 10.82 -2.07
CA LEU A 311 17.84 11.60 -1.28
C LEU A 311 18.51 12.39 -0.15
N PHE A 312 19.53 11.82 0.48
CA PHE A 312 20.29 12.49 1.55
C PHE A 312 21.48 13.33 1.05
N GLY A 313 21.71 13.37 -0.27
CA GLY A 313 22.72 14.23 -0.88
C GLY A 313 24.13 13.63 -1.01
N TYR A 314 24.22 12.30 -1.08
CA TYR A 314 25.45 11.54 -1.28
C TYR A 314 25.49 10.92 -2.69
N PRO A 315 25.72 11.72 -3.77
CA PRO A 315 25.63 11.24 -5.15
C PRO A 315 26.67 10.16 -5.48
N ASP A 316 27.88 10.27 -4.95
CA ASP A 316 28.92 9.26 -5.21
C ASP A 316 28.56 7.89 -4.61
N ALA A 317 28.06 7.88 -3.38
CA ALA A 317 27.56 6.66 -2.74
C ALA A 317 26.30 6.11 -3.43
N ALA A 318 25.47 6.98 -4.01
CA ALA A 318 24.34 6.56 -4.81
C ALA A 318 24.79 5.86 -6.10
N THR A 319 25.75 6.45 -6.81
CA THR A 319 26.32 5.89 -8.03
C THR A 319 26.95 4.52 -7.77
N GLU A 320 27.70 4.37 -6.70
CA GLU A 320 28.29 3.08 -6.30
C GLU A 320 27.21 2.03 -6.04
N ALA A 321 26.13 2.37 -5.31
CA ALA A 321 25.04 1.45 -5.05
C ALA A 321 24.30 1.03 -6.34
N TYR A 322 24.11 1.96 -7.29
CA TYR A 322 23.53 1.64 -8.60
C TYR A 322 24.45 0.73 -9.43
N HIS A 323 25.76 0.92 -9.37
CA HIS A 323 26.72 0.00 -9.99
C HIS A 323 26.64 -1.40 -9.38
N GLN A 324 26.48 -1.51 -8.06
CA GLN A 324 26.27 -2.79 -7.40
C GLN A 324 24.98 -3.46 -7.88
N ALA A 325 23.87 -2.71 -7.98
CA ALA A 325 22.61 -3.22 -8.54
C ALA A 325 22.79 -3.79 -9.95
N HIS A 326 23.58 -3.13 -10.79
CA HIS A 326 23.90 -3.62 -12.13
C HIS A 326 24.82 -4.85 -12.11
N SER A 327 25.82 -4.90 -11.24
CA SER A 327 26.82 -5.94 -11.20
C SER A 327 26.28 -7.28 -10.71
N VAL A 328 25.35 -7.28 -9.73
CA VAL A 328 24.75 -8.52 -9.20
C VAL A 328 23.94 -9.29 -10.24
N LEU A 329 23.47 -8.63 -11.30
CA LEU A 329 22.76 -9.26 -12.42
C LEU A 329 23.68 -9.86 -13.48
N GLY A 330 25.01 -9.85 -13.26
CA GLY A 330 25.96 -10.44 -14.18
C GLY A 330 25.71 -11.94 -14.38
N GLY A 331 25.46 -12.36 -15.64
CA GLY A 331 25.18 -13.77 -15.98
C GLY A 331 23.73 -14.24 -15.82
N VAL A 332 22.81 -13.35 -15.46
CA VAL A 332 21.36 -13.66 -15.38
C VAL A 332 20.73 -13.56 -16.77
N GLU A 333 19.95 -14.56 -17.17
CA GLU A 333 19.33 -14.62 -18.50
C GLU A 333 18.37 -13.45 -18.78
N GLN A 334 17.67 -12.97 -17.75
CA GLN A 334 16.71 -11.84 -17.83
C GLN A 334 17.33 -10.49 -17.40
N LYS A 335 18.65 -10.38 -17.39
CA LYS A 335 19.38 -9.19 -16.93
C LYS A 335 18.85 -7.90 -17.57
N ASP A 336 18.73 -7.87 -18.89
CA ASP A 336 18.36 -6.66 -19.62
C ASP A 336 16.94 -6.20 -19.30
N LEU A 337 16.00 -7.13 -19.08
CA LEU A 337 14.64 -6.83 -18.66
C LEU A 337 14.60 -6.20 -17.25
N ILE A 338 15.36 -6.78 -16.31
CA ILE A 338 15.44 -6.25 -14.94
C ILE A 338 16.13 -4.88 -14.92
N LEU A 339 17.21 -4.71 -15.68
CA LEU A 339 17.91 -3.42 -15.80
C LEU A 339 17.03 -2.35 -16.45
N ASP A 340 16.26 -2.70 -17.47
CA ASP A 340 15.33 -1.76 -18.08
C ASP A 340 14.23 -1.33 -17.09
N ALA A 341 13.67 -2.26 -16.32
CA ALA A 341 12.69 -1.95 -15.28
C ALA A 341 13.26 -1.06 -14.16
N LEU A 342 14.52 -1.24 -13.78
CA LEU A 342 15.17 -0.47 -12.72
C LEU A 342 15.74 0.87 -13.20
N PHE A 343 16.31 0.90 -14.42
CA PHE A 343 17.17 1.99 -14.89
C PHE A 343 16.91 2.43 -16.33
N GLY A 344 15.94 1.86 -17.04
CA GLY A 344 15.64 2.18 -18.45
C GLY A 344 15.11 3.61 -18.64
N ALA A 345 14.52 4.20 -17.60
CA ALA A 345 14.05 5.58 -17.60
C ALA A 345 14.33 6.26 -16.25
N PRO A 346 14.40 7.60 -16.20
CA PRO A 346 14.49 8.32 -14.93
C PRO A 346 13.27 8.04 -14.05
N LYS A 347 13.51 7.70 -12.78
CA LYS A 347 12.44 7.42 -11.80
C LYS A 347 12.39 8.52 -10.74
N MET A 348 11.25 9.22 -10.64
CA MET A 348 11.08 10.23 -9.60
C MET A 348 11.16 9.61 -8.22
N LEU A 349 12.02 10.17 -7.35
CA LEU A 349 12.20 9.70 -5.98
C LEU A 349 11.13 10.27 -5.04
N PRO A 350 10.86 9.58 -3.91
CA PRO A 350 9.87 9.98 -2.93
C PRO A 350 10.05 11.40 -2.43
N ARG A 351 8.94 12.11 -2.26
CA ARG A 351 8.89 13.49 -1.74
C ARG A 351 7.59 13.75 -1.02
N ILE A 352 7.57 14.69 -0.08
CA ILE A 352 6.32 15.21 0.49
C ILE A 352 5.78 16.29 -0.45
N LYS A 353 4.52 16.15 -0.87
CA LYS A 353 3.82 17.21 -1.60
C LYS A 353 3.49 18.32 -0.61
N LYS A 354 4.21 19.45 -0.67
CA LYS A 354 3.86 20.65 0.09
C LYS A 354 2.49 21.14 -0.39
N GLN A 355 1.42 20.84 0.35
CA GLN A 355 0.13 21.49 0.10
C GLN A 355 0.16 22.89 0.72
N PRO A 356 -0.38 23.92 0.05
CA PRO A 356 -0.58 25.22 0.69
C PRO A 356 -1.51 25.02 1.89
N VAL A 357 -1.17 25.65 3.02
CA VAL A 357 -2.04 25.74 4.18
C VAL A 357 -3.31 26.46 3.72
N VAL A 358 -4.35 25.72 3.38
CA VAL A 358 -5.67 26.31 3.21
C VAL A 358 -6.17 26.59 4.63
N SER A 359 -6.07 27.84 5.03
CA SER A 359 -6.70 28.33 6.26
C SER A 359 -8.16 27.88 6.22
N SER A 360 -8.52 26.94 7.08
CA SER A 360 -9.88 26.41 7.20
C SER A 360 -10.82 27.39 7.88
N LYS A 361 -11.08 28.51 7.20
CA LYS A 361 -12.35 29.23 7.38
C LYS A 361 -13.36 28.69 6.37
N VAL A 362 -13.65 27.38 6.44
CA VAL A 362 -14.78 26.80 5.74
C VAL A 362 -15.99 27.02 6.63
N SER A 363 -16.75 28.04 6.30
CA SER A 363 -18.14 28.19 6.69
C SER A 363 -18.88 26.88 6.39
N LYS A 364 -19.36 26.22 7.45
CA LYS A 364 -20.26 25.07 7.35
C LYS A 364 -21.59 25.52 6.72
N LYS A 365 -21.72 25.42 5.40
CA LYS A 365 -23.02 25.28 4.75
C LYS A 365 -23.20 23.81 4.41
N PRO A 366 -24.31 23.16 4.78
CA PRO A 366 -24.63 21.83 4.32
C PRO A 366 -24.98 21.91 2.83
N GLY A 367 -24.04 21.60 1.97
CA GLY A 367 -24.24 21.46 0.54
C GLY A 367 -24.56 20.01 0.21
N ASN A 368 -25.55 19.86 -0.63
CA ASN A 368 -26.09 18.63 -1.18
C ASN A 368 -24.97 17.72 -1.70
N ASN A 369 -24.85 16.49 -1.19
CA ASN A 369 -23.78 15.55 -1.49
C ASN A 369 -23.76 15.00 -2.93
N ASN A 370 -24.71 15.37 -3.77
CA ASN A 370 -24.80 14.87 -5.15
C ASN A 370 -23.87 15.57 -6.15
N ASP A 371 -23.20 16.66 -5.77
CA ASP A 371 -22.26 17.37 -6.67
C ASP A 371 -20.82 16.86 -6.60
N ARG A 372 -20.50 15.86 -5.75
CA ARG A 372 -19.13 15.33 -5.59
C ARG A 372 -18.77 14.18 -6.54
N LEU A 373 -19.75 13.62 -7.25
CA LEU A 373 -19.57 12.58 -8.26
C LEU A 373 -19.49 13.11 -9.69
N SER A 374 -19.70 14.42 -9.89
CA SER A 374 -19.52 15.01 -11.20
C SER A 374 -18.03 15.26 -11.48
N VAL A 375 -17.44 14.34 -12.23
CA VAL A 375 -16.20 14.55 -12.98
C VAL A 375 -15.06 15.05 -12.10
N LEU A 376 -14.23 14.16 -11.64
CA LEU A 376 -12.83 14.44 -11.35
C LEU A 376 -12.25 15.14 -12.58
N ASN A 377 -12.34 16.47 -12.66
CA ASN A 377 -11.57 17.26 -13.57
C ASN A 377 -10.12 17.03 -13.18
N GLU A 378 -9.53 15.97 -13.73
CA GLU A 378 -8.13 15.63 -13.51
C GLU A 378 -7.29 16.84 -13.92
N ARG A 379 -6.85 17.61 -12.92
CA ARG A 379 -5.91 18.70 -13.18
C ARG A 379 -4.53 18.08 -13.36
N TYR A 380 -3.97 18.24 -14.54
CA TYR A 380 -2.65 17.71 -14.85
C TYR A 380 -1.81 18.65 -15.71
N VAL A 381 -0.53 18.44 -15.67
CA VAL A 381 0.44 19.08 -16.57
C VAL A 381 1.32 17.96 -17.17
N ASN A 382 1.31 17.84 -18.48
CA ASN A 382 2.28 17.03 -19.19
C ASN A 382 3.53 17.86 -19.40
N VAL A 383 4.66 17.31 -19.04
CA VAL A 383 5.96 17.98 -19.13
C VAL A 383 6.96 17.12 -19.88
N SER A 384 7.90 17.77 -20.58
CA SER A 384 9.17 17.18 -20.98
C SER A 384 10.26 17.74 -20.08
N ILE A 385 11.11 16.88 -19.56
CA ILE A 385 12.19 17.28 -18.66
C ILE A 385 13.53 16.68 -19.07
N GLU A 386 14.59 17.38 -18.72
CA GLU A 386 15.94 16.85 -18.80
C GLU A 386 16.41 16.45 -17.40
N VAL A 387 16.90 15.21 -17.26
CA VAL A 387 17.40 14.66 -16.01
C VAL A 387 18.89 14.35 -16.15
N THR A 388 19.71 14.96 -15.29
CA THR A 388 21.17 14.76 -15.30
C THR A 388 21.54 13.37 -14.76
N SER A 389 22.80 12.95 -14.98
CA SER A 389 23.38 11.75 -14.38
C SER A 389 23.38 11.76 -12.84
N GLU A 390 23.26 12.94 -12.21
CA GLU A 390 23.11 13.09 -10.76
C GLU A 390 21.65 13.11 -10.30
N GLY A 391 20.70 12.86 -11.20
CA GLY A 391 19.26 12.82 -10.88
C GLY A 391 18.64 14.19 -10.61
N ARG A 392 19.20 15.28 -11.14
CA ARG A 392 18.65 16.65 -11.04
C ARG A 392 17.91 17.02 -12.33
N VAL A 393 16.85 17.79 -12.19
CA VAL A 393 16.12 18.36 -13.35
C VAL A 393 16.74 19.70 -13.71
N THR A 394 17.15 19.84 -14.97
CA THR A 394 17.74 21.08 -15.54
C THR A 394 16.76 21.84 -16.40
N THR A 395 16.10 21.16 -17.33
CA THR A 395 15.15 21.78 -18.27
C THR A 395 13.74 21.26 -18.01
N ILE A 396 12.72 22.12 -18.11
CA ILE A 396 11.32 21.76 -17.94
C ILE A 396 10.49 22.51 -18.98
N ASP A 397 9.98 21.76 -19.95
CA ASP A 397 9.08 22.23 -20.99
C ASP A 397 7.66 21.76 -20.72
N ILE A 398 6.69 22.68 -20.75
CA ILE A 398 5.28 22.35 -20.60
C ILE A 398 4.72 21.94 -21.97
N LEU A 399 4.24 20.70 -22.06
CA LEU A 399 3.66 20.18 -23.30
C LEU A 399 2.15 20.40 -23.36
N LYS A 400 1.45 20.21 -22.22
CA LYS A 400 0.00 20.38 -22.13
C LYS A 400 -0.42 20.60 -20.68
N THR A 401 -1.33 21.52 -20.47
CA THR A 401 -1.92 21.81 -19.15
C THR A 401 -3.44 21.58 -19.20
N HIS A 402 -4.00 20.93 -18.19
CA HIS A 402 -5.44 20.79 -18.03
C HIS A 402 -5.86 21.22 -16.61
N PRO A 403 -6.82 22.15 -16.44
CA PRO A 403 -7.47 22.91 -17.51
C PRO A 403 -6.49 23.84 -18.28
N GLU A 404 -6.81 24.15 -19.54
CA GLU A 404 -6.02 25.06 -20.35
C GLU A 404 -5.90 26.45 -19.70
N ASN A 405 -4.81 27.15 -19.96
CA ASN A 405 -4.53 28.50 -19.42
C ASN A 405 -4.48 28.56 -17.87
N ALA A 406 -3.84 27.58 -17.24
CA ALA A 406 -3.59 27.55 -15.79
C ALA A 406 -2.11 27.81 -15.42
N PRO A 407 -1.58 29.06 -15.58
CA PRO A 407 -0.17 29.37 -15.35
C PRO A 407 0.31 29.16 -13.93
N GLU A 408 -0.61 29.26 -12.94
CA GLU A 408 -0.29 28.91 -11.55
C GLU A 408 0.02 27.43 -11.37
N LEU A 409 -0.67 26.57 -12.12
CA LEU A 409 -0.47 25.15 -12.12
C LEU A 409 0.90 24.80 -12.70
N GLU A 410 1.23 25.38 -13.85
CA GLU A 410 2.53 25.23 -14.49
C GLU A 410 3.68 25.69 -13.59
N THR A 411 3.54 26.86 -12.98
CA THR A 411 4.54 27.39 -12.03
C THR A 411 4.72 26.45 -10.82
N ARG A 412 3.63 25.89 -10.30
CA ARG A 412 3.66 24.94 -9.21
C ARG A 412 4.40 23.65 -9.60
N VAL A 413 4.08 23.12 -10.80
CA VAL A 413 4.73 21.90 -11.32
C VAL A 413 6.21 22.13 -11.58
N LYS A 414 6.60 23.25 -12.23
CA LYS A 414 8.01 23.60 -12.46
C LYS A 414 8.79 23.69 -11.14
N ARG A 415 8.26 24.40 -10.14
CA ARG A 415 8.91 24.49 -8.81
C ARG A 415 9.04 23.14 -8.15
N SER A 416 8.02 22.31 -8.27
CA SER A 416 7.97 20.97 -7.74
C SER A 416 9.05 20.08 -8.36
N LEU A 417 9.20 20.11 -9.68
CA LEU A 417 10.18 19.31 -10.42
C LEU A 417 11.62 19.75 -10.14
N HIS A 418 11.90 21.06 -10.10
CA HIS A 418 13.24 21.55 -9.72
C HIS A 418 13.67 21.11 -8.31
N SER A 419 12.74 20.90 -7.40
CA SER A 419 13.05 20.40 -6.05
C SER A 419 13.04 18.88 -5.94
N SER A 420 12.64 18.16 -6.98
CA SER A 420 12.59 16.70 -7.01
C SER A 420 13.94 16.12 -7.34
N LYS A 421 14.18 14.91 -6.84
CA LYS A 421 15.33 14.09 -7.23
C LYS A 421 14.81 12.88 -8.02
N PHE A 422 15.63 12.39 -8.92
CA PHE A 422 15.34 11.27 -9.78
C PHE A 422 16.46 10.23 -9.67
N ARG A 423 16.11 8.95 -9.65
CA ARG A 423 17.08 7.92 -10.04
C ARG A 423 17.39 8.18 -11.50
N PRO A 424 18.67 8.35 -11.89
CA PRO A 424 19.01 8.59 -13.30
C PRO A 424 18.80 7.31 -14.13
N ARG A 425 18.62 7.50 -15.42
CA ARG A 425 18.71 6.41 -16.38
C ARG A 425 20.15 5.93 -16.49
N PHE A 426 20.33 4.61 -16.67
CA PHE A 426 21.65 4.02 -16.95
C PHE A 426 21.71 3.49 -18.38
N ALA A 427 22.84 3.71 -19.03
CA ALA A 427 23.18 3.09 -20.29
C ALA A 427 24.62 2.57 -20.18
N ASP A 428 24.84 1.36 -20.62
CA ASP A 428 26.15 0.67 -20.55
C ASP A 428 26.75 0.66 -19.14
N GLY A 429 25.90 0.54 -18.12
CA GLY A 429 26.31 0.53 -16.71
C GLY A 429 26.66 1.88 -16.09
N HIS A 430 26.42 3.00 -16.80
CA HIS A 430 26.70 4.36 -16.32
C HIS A 430 25.44 5.21 -16.30
N ALA A 431 25.34 6.07 -15.28
CA ALA A 431 24.28 7.08 -15.21
C ALA A 431 24.46 8.10 -16.35
N VAL A 432 23.40 8.30 -17.13
CA VAL A 432 23.44 9.19 -18.31
C VAL A 432 22.44 10.32 -18.21
N LEU A 433 22.79 11.43 -18.85
CA LEU A 433 21.85 12.52 -19.13
C LEU A 433 20.67 11.98 -19.95
N THR A 434 19.47 12.29 -19.57
CA THR A 434 18.27 11.93 -20.31
C THR A 434 17.51 13.19 -20.69
N SER A 435 17.48 13.51 -21.98
CA SER A 435 16.69 14.60 -22.53
C SER A 435 15.30 14.09 -22.92
N ASP A 436 14.34 15.02 -23.04
CA ASP A 436 12.99 14.78 -23.54
C ASP A 436 12.19 13.69 -22.78
N PHE A 437 12.50 13.47 -21.50
CA PHE A 437 11.73 12.56 -20.68
C PHE A 437 10.35 13.15 -20.38
N THR A 438 9.30 12.52 -20.90
CA THR A 438 7.93 12.99 -20.76
C THR A 438 7.21 12.34 -19.59
N MET A 439 6.45 13.13 -18.83
CA MET A 439 5.64 12.63 -17.73
C MET A 439 4.37 13.45 -17.49
N LYS A 440 3.33 12.81 -16.96
CA LYS A 440 2.08 13.45 -16.52
C LYS A 440 2.16 13.76 -15.02
N MET A 441 2.06 15.04 -14.68
CA MET A 441 2.01 15.48 -13.29
C MET A 441 0.56 15.74 -12.87
N LEU A 442 0.00 14.86 -12.05
CA LEU A 442 -1.31 15.08 -11.44
C LEU A 442 -1.19 16.12 -10.32
N THR A 443 -2.11 17.06 -10.29
CA THR A 443 -2.13 18.10 -9.26
C THR A 443 -3.46 18.02 -8.50
N PRO A 444 -3.40 17.85 -7.17
CA PRO A 444 -4.61 17.89 -6.35
C PRO A 444 -5.27 19.27 -6.42
N HIS A 445 -6.57 19.32 -6.20
CA HIS A 445 -7.39 20.54 -6.14
C HIS A 445 -6.95 21.52 -5.06
#